data_b51b720fadec58fa64c8b58e632a708d
#
_entry.id   b51b720fadec58fa64c8b58e632a708d
#
_cell.length_a   1.000
_cell.length_b   1.000
_cell.length_c   1.000
_cell.angle_alpha   90.00
_cell.angle_beta   90.00
_cell.angle_gamma   90.00
#
_symmetry.space_group_name_H-M   'P 1'
#
loop_
_entity.id
_entity.type
_entity.pdbx_description
1 polymer ?
#
loop_
_entity_poly.entity_id
_entity_poly.type
_entity_poly.pdbx_seq_one_letter_code
_entity_poly.pdbx_strand_id
1 'polypeptide(L)'
;MDVANSSMYDGMTSFAEACILAYSHTKKNKIVVSKGLHYQALQVLNTYAKTREEFEVVEIDLDGTITDLEKLEQAVDDDTAAVAVQYPNFFGSIEDLEKIQSFIEGKKALFIVYANPLALGLLTPPGSFGADIVVGDTQPFGIPAQFGGPHCGYFATTKKLMRKVPGRLVGQTQDNEGNRGFVLTLQAREQHIRRDKATSNICSNQALNALASSIAMSALGKQGVYDIAVQNFEHANYAKQAFKEAGFNVLEGTSFNEFVVEFNQSISLLTSLID
;
A
#
# COMPACT_ATOMS: atom_id res chain seq x y z
N MET A 1 12.04 -3.11 4.97
CA MET A 1 11.47 -4.47 4.72
C MET A 1 12.57 -5.36 4.18
N ASP A 2 12.54 -6.66 4.49
CA ASP A 2 13.66 -7.56 4.16
C ASP A 2 13.51 -8.22 2.78
N VAL A 3 12.28 -8.39 2.32
CA VAL A 3 11.93 -9.12 1.09
C VAL A 3 10.83 -8.38 0.35
N ALA A 4 10.94 -8.33 -0.98
CA ALA A 4 9.86 -7.87 -1.85
C ALA A 4 9.70 -8.83 -3.03
N ASN A 5 8.47 -8.98 -3.53
CA ASN A 5 8.23 -9.73 -4.76
C ASN A 5 8.56 -8.88 -6.01
N SER A 6 8.56 -9.51 -7.17
CA SER A 6 8.90 -8.82 -8.42
C SER A 6 7.72 -8.08 -9.04
N SER A 7 6.51 -8.57 -8.90
CA SER A 7 5.31 -7.95 -9.51
C SER A 7 4.03 -8.50 -8.91
N MET A 8 3.05 -7.60 -8.74
CA MET A 8 1.65 -7.90 -8.45
C MET A 8 0.81 -7.29 -9.59
N TYR A 9 -0.51 -7.47 -9.58
CA TYR A 9 -1.38 -6.82 -10.59
C TYR A 9 -1.39 -5.30 -10.39
N ASP A 10 -1.74 -4.88 -9.17
CA ASP A 10 -1.85 -3.49 -8.74
C ASP A 10 -1.75 -3.43 -7.21
N GLY A 11 -1.78 -2.21 -6.65
CA GLY A 11 -1.71 -2.01 -5.21
C GLY A 11 -2.93 -2.56 -4.47
N MET A 12 -4.12 -2.53 -5.08
CA MET A 12 -5.37 -2.95 -4.45
C MET A 12 -5.41 -4.47 -4.27
N THR A 13 -5.03 -5.22 -5.30
CA THR A 13 -4.89 -6.68 -5.21
C THR A 13 -3.73 -7.08 -4.30
N SER A 14 -2.64 -6.31 -4.30
CA SER A 14 -1.53 -6.51 -3.34
C SER A 14 -2.00 -6.37 -1.90
N PHE A 15 -2.88 -5.39 -1.64
CA PHE A 15 -3.48 -5.18 -0.33
C PHE A 15 -4.40 -6.34 0.08
N ALA A 16 -5.28 -6.78 -0.80
CA ALA A 16 -6.15 -7.93 -0.53
C ALA A 16 -5.33 -9.20 -0.23
N GLU A 17 -4.28 -9.48 -1.00
CA GLU A 17 -3.36 -10.60 -0.76
C GLU A 17 -2.62 -10.47 0.60
N ALA A 18 -2.28 -9.25 1.03
CA ALA A 18 -1.69 -9.01 2.35
C ALA A 18 -2.66 -9.37 3.48
N CYS A 19 -3.93 -8.98 3.36
CA CYS A 19 -4.97 -9.32 4.33
C CYS A 19 -5.23 -10.84 4.38
N ILE A 20 -5.25 -11.51 3.22
CA ILE A 20 -5.37 -12.98 3.13
C ILE A 20 -4.17 -13.68 3.76
N LEU A 21 -2.96 -13.15 3.54
CA LEU A 21 -1.77 -13.68 4.18
C LEU A 21 -1.87 -13.55 5.70
N ALA A 22 -2.31 -12.40 6.21
CA ALA A 22 -2.50 -12.17 7.65
C ALA A 22 -3.52 -13.15 8.24
N TYR A 23 -4.70 -13.27 7.65
CA TYR A 23 -5.73 -14.25 8.01
C TYR A 23 -5.17 -15.69 8.08
N SER A 24 -4.49 -16.11 7.01
CA SER A 24 -3.94 -17.47 6.92
C SER A 24 -2.75 -17.70 7.87
N HIS A 25 -1.98 -16.64 8.17
CA HIS A 25 -0.79 -16.73 9.03
C HIS A 25 -1.16 -16.77 10.51
N THR A 26 -2.02 -15.87 10.94
CA THR A 26 -2.40 -15.71 12.35
C THR A 26 -3.43 -16.73 12.81
N LYS A 27 -4.22 -17.28 11.86
CA LYS A 27 -5.39 -18.11 12.12
C LYS A 27 -6.48 -17.37 12.90
N LYS A 28 -6.61 -16.09 12.62
CA LYS A 28 -7.60 -15.16 13.19
C LYS A 28 -8.43 -14.59 12.08
N ASN A 29 -9.65 -14.16 12.39
CA ASN A 29 -10.67 -13.91 11.36
C ASN A 29 -10.85 -12.44 11.00
N LYS A 30 -10.49 -11.52 11.91
CA LYS A 30 -10.81 -10.12 11.80
C LYS A 30 -9.66 -9.29 11.20
N ILE A 31 -9.96 -8.55 10.13
CA ILE A 31 -9.09 -7.51 9.57
C ILE A 31 -9.69 -6.15 9.91
N VAL A 32 -8.99 -5.35 10.69
CA VAL A 32 -9.38 -3.98 11.03
C VAL A 32 -8.74 -3.03 10.03
N VAL A 33 -9.55 -2.28 9.28
CA VAL A 33 -9.08 -1.40 8.21
C VAL A 33 -9.58 0.02 8.39
N SER A 34 -8.75 1.01 8.08
CA SER A 34 -9.16 2.41 8.03
C SER A 34 -10.00 2.71 6.79
N LYS A 35 -11.06 3.51 6.90
CA LYS A 35 -11.76 4.13 5.75
C LYS A 35 -10.91 5.20 5.05
N GLY A 36 -9.74 5.52 5.57
CA GLY A 36 -8.71 6.30 4.89
C GLY A 36 -7.98 5.55 3.78
N LEU A 37 -8.23 4.24 3.59
CA LEU A 37 -7.77 3.51 2.41
C LEU A 37 -8.54 3.93 1.16
N HIS A 38 -7.90 3.82 0.00
CA HIS A 38 -8.56 3.98 -1.29
C HIS A 38 -9.80 3.07 -1.36
N TYR A 39 -10.96 3.63 -1.71
CA TYR A 39 -12.25 2.91 -1.67
C TYR A 39 -12.26 1.63 -2.52
N GLN A 40 -11.55 1.62 -3.66
CA GLN A 40 -11.44 0.42 -4.49
C GLN A 40 -10.61 -0.68 -3.80
N ALA A 41 -9.62 -0.34 -2.98
CA ALA A 41 -8.89 -1.35 -2.20
C ALA A 41 -9.82 -2.05 -1.20
N LEU A 42 -10.73 -1.30 -0.56
CA LEU A 42 -11.77 -1.87 0.31
C LEU A 42 -12.76 -2.74 -0.47
N GLN A 43 -13.18 -2.32 -1.67
CA GLN A 43 -14.07 -3.11 -2.54
C GLN A 43 -13.43 -4.43 -2.98
N VAL A 44 -12.14 -4.40 -3.35
CA VAL A 44 -11.38 -5.60 -3.72
C VAL A 44 -11.24 -6.52 -2.52
N LEU A 45 -10.84 -6.00 -1.34
CA LEU A 45 -10.76 -6.78 -0.11
C LEU A 45 -12.10 -7.46 0.22
N ASN A 46 -13.20 -6.71 0.19
CA ASN A 46 -14.55 -7.25 0.44
C ASN A 46 -14.96 -8.32 -0.57
N THR A 47 -14.49 -8.22 -1.82
CA THR A 47 -14.72 -9.26 -2.84
C THR A 47 -13.96 -10.54 -2.50
N TYR A 48 -12.72 -10.42 -2.08
CA TYR A 48 -11.89 -11.56 -1.63
C TYR A 48 -12.42 -12.18 -0.34
N ALA A 49 -12.92 -11.37 0.60
CA ALA A 49 -13.51 -11.82 1.86
C ALA A 49 -14.72 -12.76 1.64
N LYS A 50 -15.60 -12.44 0.66
CA LYS A 50 -16.79 -13.24 0.35
C LYS A 50 -16.49 -14.70 -0.04
N THR A 51 -15.27 -15.01 -0.44
CA THR A 51 -14.86 -16.37 -0.81
C THR A 51 -14.32 -17.20 0.35
N ARG A 52 -14.32 -16.64 1.56
CA ARG A 52 -13.77 -17.28 2.77
C ARG A 52 -14.77 -17.24 3.90
N GLU A 53 -14.95 -18.39 4.53
CA GLU A 53 -15.75 -18.47 5.74
C GLU A 53 -15.06 -17.73 6.88
N GLU A 54 -15.84 -17.05 7.71
CA GLU A 54 -15.39 -16.32 8.92
C GLU A 54 -14.38 -15.18 8.66
N PHE A 55 -14.15 -14.76 7.41
CA PHE A 55 -13.29 -13.61 7.12
C PHE A 55 -14.09 -12.32 7.36
N GLU A 56 -13.78 -11.62 8.42
CA GLU A 56 -14.45 -10.39 8.84
C GLU A 56 -13.60 -9.16 8.48
N VAL A 57 -14.24 -8.14 7.88
CA VAL A 57 -13.61 -6.83 7.62
C VAL A 57 -14.33 -5.79 8.48
N VAL A 58 -13.61 -5.18 9.41
CA VAL A 58 -14.11 -4.11 10.28
C VAL A 58 -13.51 -2.79 9.81
N GLU A 59 -14.38 -1.93 9.27
CA GLU A 59 -13.98 -0.62 8.74
C GLU A 59 -14.07 0.44 9.84
N ILE A 60 -12.98 1.16 10.09
CA ILE A 60 -12.87 2.24 11.08
C ILE A 60 -13.08 3.58 10.40
N ASP A 61 -13.99 4.38 10.94
CA ASP A 61 -14.27 5.74 10.49
C ASP A 61 -13.05 6.66 10.67
N LEU A 62 -13.15 7.85 10.09
CA LEU A 62 -12.15 8.89 10.22
C LEU A 62 -12.58 9.91 11.27
N ASP A 63 -11.58 10.54 11.90
CA ASP A 63 -11.69 11.81 12.58
C ASP A 63 -11.08 12.89 11.67
N GLY A 64 -11.93 13.72 11.08
CA GLY A 64 -11.53 14.61 9.98
C GLY A 64 -11.03 13.83 8.76
N THR A 65 -9.74 13.91 8.46
CA THR A 65 -9.09 13.24 7.32
C THR A 65 -8.13 12.11 7.72
N ILE A 66 -8.04 11.77 9.00
CA ILE A 66 -7.18 10.71 9.53
C ILE A 66 -8.02 9.62 10.22
N THR A 67 -7.44 8.47 10.41
CA THR A 67 -8.10 7.35 11.09
C THR A 67 -8.47 7.72 12.52
N ASP A 68 -9.73 7.46 12.92
CA ASP A 68 -10.19 7.59 14.31
C ASP A 68 -9.46 6.57 15.19
N LEU A 69 -8.44 7.04 15.90
CA LEU A 69 -7.55 6.19 16.70
C LEU A 69 -8.25 5.55 17.89
N GLU A 70 -9.27 6.21 18.47
CA GLU A 70 -10.02 5.65 19.60
C GLU A 70 -10.88 4.46 19.15
N LYS A 71 -11.57 4.60 18.02
CA LYS A 71 -12.34 3.50 17.42
C LYS A 71 -11.43 2.37 16.95
N LEU A 72 -10.27 2.71 16.39
CA LEU A 72 -9.30 1.71 15.97
C LEU A 72 -8.82 0.87 17.16
N GLU A 73 -8.42 1.52 18.28
CA GLU A 73 -7.98 0.82 19.48
C GLU A 73 -9.05 -0.09 20.05
N GLN A 74 -10.31 0.37 20.10
CA GLN A 74 -11.44 -0.42 20.59
C GLN A 74 -11.76 -1.62 19.71
N ALA A 75 -11.51 -1.54 18.41
CA ALA A 75 -11.76 -2.62 17.46
C ALA A 75 -10.70 -3.73 17.50
N VAL A 76 -9.51 -3.44 18.04
CA VAL A 76 -8.37 -4.38 18.05
C VAL A 76 -8.44 -5.29 19.27
N ASP A 77 -8.72 -6.57 19.04
CA ASP A 77 -8.84 -7.61 20.07
C ASP A 77 -8.00 -8.88 19.75
N ASP A 78 -8.26 -9.95 20.47
CA ASP A 78 -7.53 -11.21 20.32
C ASP A 78 -7.86 -11.97 19.02
N ASP A 79 -8.97 -11.68 18.34
CA ASP A 79 -9.32 -12.25 17.04
C ASP A 79 -8.82 -11.39 15.85
N THR A 80 -8.17 -10.28 16.12
CA THR A 80 -7.62 -9.41 15.07
C THR A 80 -6.41 -10.07 14.41
N ALA A 81 -6.54 -10.37 13.10
CA ALA A 81 -5.48 -10.92 12.25
C ALA A 81 -4.53 -9.83 11.75
N ALA A 82 -5.07 -8.65 11.42
CA ALA A 82 -4.29 -7.49 11.00
C ALA A 82 -5.00 -6.17 11.29
N VAL A 83 -4.19 -5.12 11.42
CA VAL A 83 -4.60 -3.71 11.30
C VAL A 83 -4.00 -3.16 10.02
N ALA A 84 -4.79 -2.43 9.23
CA ALA A 84 -4.38 -1.93 7.94
C ALA A 84 -4.75 -0.47 7.72
N VAL A 85 -3.78 0.34 7.26
CA VAL A 85 -3.95 1.76 6.92
C VAL A 85 -3.24 2.10 5.62
N GLN A 86 -3.58 3.23 5.01
CA GLN A 86 -2.87 3.77 3.84
C GLN A 86 -1.98 4.95 4.25
N TYR A 87 -0.83 5.11 3.60
CA TYR A 87 0.19 6.09 3.98
C TYR A 87 0.91 6.70 2.75
N PRO A 88 0.68 7.96 2.43
CA PRO A 88 -0.43 8.80 2.88
C PRO A 88 -1.78 8.17 2.56
N ASN A 89 -2.83 8.53 3.30
CA ASN A 89 -4.15 7.97 3.10
C ASN A 89 -4.85 8.57 1.87
N PHE A 90 -6.07 8.10 1.55
CA PHE A 90 -6.82 8.53 0.36
C PHE A 90 -7.14 10.03 0.33
N PHE A 91 -7.17 10.69 1.48
CA PHE A 91 -7.39 12.14 1.61
C PHE A 91 -6.07 12.94 1.57
N GLY A 92 -4.95 12.25 1.29
CA GLY A 92 -3.62 12.83 1.26
C GLY A 92 -2.96 12.99 2.63
N SER A 93 -3.67 12.68 3.71
CA SER A 93 -3.20 12.88 5.09
C SER A 93 -2.21 11.81 5.52
N ILE A 94 -1.28 12.21 6.40
CA ILE A 94 -0.24 11.34 6.95
C ILE A 94 -0.76 10.75 8.27
N GLU A 95 -0.93 9.42 8.31
CA GLU A 95 -1.38 8.68 9.48
C GLU A 95 -0.28 8.55 10.53
N ASP A 96 -0.64 8.51 11.81
CA ASP A 96 0.27 8.24 12.92
C ASP A 96 0.54 6.74 13.04
N LEU A 97 1.51 6.26 12.26
CA LEU A 97 1.86 4.83 12.21
C LEU A 97 2.44 4.31 13.53
N GLU A 98 3.12 5.16 14.29
CA GLU A 98 3.70 4.78 15.59
C GLU A 98 2.60 4.52 16.61
N LYS A 99 1.61 5.40 16.68
CA LYS A 99 0.45 5.23 17.56
C LYS A 99 -0.38 4.00 17.16
N ILE A 100 -0.64 3.82 15.89
CA ILE A 100 -1.37 2.64 15.38
C ILE A 100 -0.64 1.35 15.74
N GLN A 101 0.67 1.30 15.54
CA GLN A 101 1.48 0.14 15.92
C GLN A 101 1.38 -0.19 17.42
N SER A 102 1.31 0.84 18.28
CA SER A 102 1.20 0.62 19.74
C SER A 102 -0.05 -0.17 20.14
N PHE A 103 -1.14 -0.11 19.39
CA PHE A 103 -2.39 -0.84 19.68
C PHE A 103 -2.30 -2.35 19.40
N ILE A 104 -1.35 -2.77 18.59
CA ILE A 104 -1.12 -4.17 18.21
C ILE A 104 0.14 -4.75 18.82
N GLU A 105 0.93 -3.94 19.52
CA GLU A 105 2.13 -4.39 20.21
C GLU A 105 1.80 -5.52 21.21
N GLY A 106 2.60 -6.59 21.17
CA GLY A 106 2.37 -7.80 21.99
C GLY A 106 1.22 -8.70 21.54
N LYS A 107 0.41 -8.28 20.56
CA LYS A 107 -0.63 -9.11 19.94
C LYS A 107 -0.05 -9.90 18.75
N LYS A 108 -0.78 -10.93 18.31
CA LYS A 108 -0.39 -11.69 17.11
C LYS A 108 -0.88 -11.06 15.80
N ALA A 109 -1.52 -9.90 15.87
CA ALA A 109 -1.99 -9.17 14.70
C ALA A 109 -0.80 -8.66 13.87
N LEU A 110 -0.94 -8.64 12.54
CA LEU A 110 0.04 -8.04 11.64
C LEU A 110 -0.29 -6.58 11.35
N PHE A 111 0.72 -5.75 11.21
CA PHE A 111 0.59 -4.37 10.75
C PHE A 111 0.82 -4.30 9.24
N ILE A 112 -0.23 -3.93 8.49
CA ILE A 112 -0.22 -3.79 7.04
C ILE A 112 -0.32 -2.32 6.68
N VAL A 113 0.60 -1.82 5.85
CA VAL A 113 0.56 -0.45 5.35
C VAL A 113 0.50 -0.45 3.83
N TYR A 114 -0.57 0.17 3.28
CA TYR A 114 -0.67 0.47 1.86
C TYR A 114 0.03 1.80 1.61
N ALA A 115 1.23 1.79 1.04
CA ALA A 115 2.08 2.97 0.94
C ALA A 115 2.24 3.47 -0.50
N ASN A 116 2.20 4.80 -0.67
CA ASN A 116 2.66 5.44 -1.89
C ASN A 116 4.20 5.39 -1.93
N PRO A 117 4.82 4.64 -2.85
CA PRO A 117 6.28 4.45 -2.83
C PRO A 117 7.05 5.74 -3.13
N LEU A 118 6.46 6.72 -3.84
CA LEU A 118 7.09 8.01 -4.08
C LEU A 118 7.16 8.84 -2.79
N ALA A 119 6.13 8.79 -1.96
CA ALA A 119 6.11 9.49 -0.66
C ALA A 119 7.23 8.99 0.26
N LEU A 120 7.65 7.73 0.13
CA LEU A 120 8.75 7.15 0.91
C LEU A 120 10.13 7.73 0.55
N GLY A 121 10.24 8.53 -0.51
CA GLY A 121 11.42 9.36 -0.76
C GLY A 121 11.62 10.45 0.27
N LEU A 122 10.55 10.93 0.92
CA LEU A 122 10.55 12.00 1.91
C LEU A 122 10.10 11.51 3.30
N LEU A 123 9.06 10.68 3.37
CA LEU A 123 8.47 10.21 4.61
C LEU A 123 9.22 9.02 5.20
N THR A 124 9.17 8.88 6.52
CA THR A 124 9.75 7.72 7.21
C THR A 124 9.07 6.41 6.73
N PRO A 125 9.86 5.41 6.30
CA PRO A 125 9.29 4.16 5.79
C PRO A 125 8.49 3.40 6.84
N PRO A 126 7.34 2.78 6.48
CA PRO A 126 6.49 2.07 7.44
C PRO A 126 7.18 0.94 8.20
N GLY A 127 8.19 0.32 7.61
CA GLY A 127 9.01 -0.69 8.31
C GLY A 127 9.75 -0.15 9.54
N SER A 128 10.04 1.17 9.60
CA SER A 128 10.64 1.81 10.79
C SER A 128 9.66 1.94 11.95
N PHE A 129 8.37 1.90 11.66
CA PHE A 129 7.27 1.86 12.65
C PHE A 129 6.78 0.45 12.94
N GLY A 130 7.51 -0.59 12.52
CA GLY A 130 7.16 -1.97 12.83
C GLY A 130 6.14 -2.61 11.87
N ALA A 131 5.87 -2.03 10.70
CA ALA A 131 5.01 -2.68 9.71
C ALA A 131 5.57 -4.06 9.32
N ASP A 132 4.70 -5.08 9.34
CA ASP A 132 5.04 -6.46 8.92
C ASP A 132 4.97 -6.62 7.41
N ILE A 133 4.01 -5.94 6.78
CA ILE A 133 3.75 -5.98 5.34
C ILE A 133 3.53 -4.55 4.83
N VAL A 134 4.20 -4.21 3.73
CA VAL A 134 4.00 -2.96 3.01
C VAL A 134 3.64 -3.29 1.57
N VAL A 135 2.53 -2.78 1.10
CA VAL A 135 2.02 -2.98 -0.26
C VAL A 135 1.72 -1.64 -0.92
N GLY A 136 1.57 -1.63 -2.22
CA GLY A 136 1.21 -0.43 -2.96
C GLY A 136 1.40 -0.62 -4.45
N ASP A 137 1.47 0.48 -5.19
CA ASP A 137 1.61 0.50 -6.63
C ASP A 137 2.85 1.28 -7.06
N THR A 138 3.61 0.74 -7.99
CA THR A 138 4.83 1.39 -8.52
C THR A 138 4.56 2.28 -9.74
N GLN A 139 3.30 2.52 -10.11
CA GLN A 139 2.94 3.38 -11.25
C GLN A 139 3.67 4.72 -11.26
N PRO A 140 3.90 5.43 -10.13
CA PRO A 140 4.65 6.68 -10.10
C PRO A 140 6.11 6.57 -10.62
N PHE A 141 6.64 5.36 -10.70
CA PHE A 141 7.99 5.11 -11.21
C PHE A 141 7.94 4.65 -12.68
N GLY A 142 7.79 5.60 -13.60
CA GLY A 142 7.99 5.39 -15.03
C GLY A 142 6.88 4.63 -15.76
N ILE A 143 5.71 4.45 -15.16
CA ILE A 143 4.55 3.85 -15.81
C ILE A 143 3.54 4.96 -16.11
N PRO A 144 3.33 5.34 -17.40
CA PRO A 144 2.45 6.46 -17.74
C PRO A 144 0.97 6.12 -17.49
N ALA A 145 0.21 7.09 -16.97
CA ALA A 145 -1.24 6.97 -16.76
C ALA A 145 -2.02 7.14 -18.08
N GLN A 146 -1.77 6.27 -19.05
CA GLN A 146 -2.39 6.28 -20.39
C GLN A 146 -3.30 5.04 -20.55
N PHE A 147 -4.31 5.14 -21.42
CA PHE A 147 -5.20 4.02 -21.76
C PHE A 147 -5.76 3.25 -20.54
N GLY A 148 -6.16 3.99 -19.51
CA GLY A 148 -6.63 3.42 -18.26
C GLY A 148 -5.53 3.22 -17.21
N GLY A 149 -4.27 3.53 -17.53
CA GLY A 149 -3.14 3.48 -16.61
C GLY A 149 -2.73 2.07 -16.23
N PRO A 150 -1.76 1.47 -16.92
CA PRO A 150 -1.22 0.19 -16.47
C PRO A 150 -0.61 0.35 -15.08
N HIS A 151 -0.71 -0.70 -14.27
CA HIS A 151 -0.24 -0.73 -12.89
C HIS A 151 0.85 -1.77 -12.69
N CYS A 152 1.53 -1.71 -11.57
CA CYS A 152 2.38 -2.77 -11.07
C CYS A 152 2.40 -2.71 -9.53
N GLY A 153 1.64 -3.59 -8.91
CA GLY A 153 1.64 -3.69 -7.47
C GLY A 153 2.96 -4.26 -6.94
N TYR A 154 3.30 -3.88 -5.72
CA TYR A 154 4.40 -4.47 -4.97
C TYR A 154 3.92 -5.04 -3.64
N PHE A 155 4.67 -6.00 -3.12
CA PHE A 155 4.44 -6.64 -1.84
C PHE A 155 5.79 -6.81 -1.14
N ALA A 156 6.01 -6.05 -0.09
CA ALA A 156 7.22 -6.11 0.72
C ALA A 156 6.90 -6.56 2.15
N THR A 157 7.78 -7.36 2.75
CA THR A 157 7.53 -7.92 4.08
C THR A 157 8.83 -8.20 4.85
N THR A 158 8.66 -8.56 6.11
CA THR A 158 9.73 -9.03 6.97
C THR A 158 10.15 -10.47 6.60
N LYS A 159 11.37 -10.84 6.92
CA LYS A 159 11.92 -12.18 6.68
C LYS A 159 11.07 -13.30 7.28
N LYS A 160 10.34 -13.03 8.36
CA LYS A 160 9.45 -13.99 9.03
C LYS A 160 8.33 -14.49 8.09
N LEU A 161 7.83 -13.63 7.23
CA LEU A 161 6.71 -13.92 6.32
C LEU A 161 7.17 -14.33 4.91
N MET A 162 8.47 -14.29 4.61
CA MET A 162 9.04 -14.52 3.27
C MET A 162 8.49 -15.77 2.57
N ARG A 163 8.28 -16.87 3.30
CA ARG A 163 7.76 -18.12 2.73
C ARG A 163 6.25 -18.09 2.40
N LYS A 164 5.57 -17.00 2.70
CA LYS A 164 4.12 -16.81 2.50
C LYS A 164 3.79 -15.69 1.51
N VAL A 165 4.81 -14.94 1.07
CA VAL A 165 4.64 -13.83 0.11
C VAL A 165 4.06 -14.37 -1.20
N PRO A 166 2.99 -13.76 -1.74
CA PRO A 166 2.49 -14.10 -3.06
C PRO A 166 3.47 -13.70 -4.17
N GLY A 167 3.36 -14.30 -5.34
CA GLY A 167 4.17 -13.98 -6.50
C GLY A 167 5.61 -14.50 -6.41
N ARG A 168 6.44 -14.07 -7.34
CA ARG A 168 7.81 -14.56 -7.53
C ARG A 168 8.81 -13.82 -6.67
N LEU A 169 9.73 -14.58 -6.09
CA LEU A 169 10.88 -14.07 -5.36
C LEU A 169 12.16 -14.45 -6.08
N VAL A 170 13.04 -13.48 -6.26
CA VAL A 170 14.35 -13.64 -6.89
C VAL A 170 15.42 -13.57 -5.82
N GLY A 171 16.30 -14.57 -5.79
CA GLY A 171 17.47 -14.61 -4.92
C GLY A 171 18.74 -14.30 -5.70
N GLN A 172 19.68 -13.61 -5.08
CA GLN A 172 21.03 -13.46 -5.60
C GLN A 172 21.87 -14.70 -5.24
N THR A 173 22.64 -15.18 -6.20
CA THR A 173 23.56 -16.30 -6.05
C THR A 173 24.85 -16.05 -6.83
N GLN A 174 25.74 -17.03 -6.88
CA GLN A 174 26.92 -17.05 -7.74
C GLN A 174 26.90 -18.30 -8.64
N ASP A 175 27.43 -18.17 -9.85
CA ASP A 175 27.66 -19.29 -10.73
C ASP A 175 28.91 -20.08 -10.31
N ASN A 176 29.26 -21.13 -11.07
CA ASN A 176 30.43 -21.97 -10.79
C ASN A 176 31.79 -21.25 -10.96
N GLU A 177 31.76 -20.07 -11.60
CA GLU A 177 32.96 -19.24 -11.82
C GLU A 177 33.01 -18.07 -10.80
N GLY A 178 32.02 -17.97 -9.88
CA GLY A 178 31.95 -16.94 -8.86
C GLY A 178 31.29 -15.63 -9.35
N ASN A 179 30.73 -15.60 -10.56
CA ASN A 179 30.01 -14.43 -11.08
C ASN A 179 28.64 -14.32 -10.42
N ARG A 180 28.20 -13.08 -10.18
CA ARG A 180 26.87 -12.81 -9.63
C ARG A 180 25.77 -13.26 -10.59
N GLY A 181 24.85 -14.09 -10.11
CA GLY A 181 23.67 -14.56 -10.80
C GLY A 181 22.39 -14.33 -10.02
N PHE A 182 21.24 -14.51 -10.65
CA PHE A 182 19.92 -14.40 -10.05
C PHE A 182 19.08 -15.61 -10.39
N VAL A 183 18.34 -16.11 -9.40
CA VAL A 183 17.49 -17.30 -9.55
C VAL A 183 16.12 -17.09 -8.92
N LEU A 184 15.10 -17.72 -9.47
CA LEU A 184 13.81 -17.83 -8.82
C LEU A 184 13.92 -18.73 -7.59
N THR A 185 13.41 -18.26 -6.46
CA THR A 185 13.47 -18.96 -5.18
C THR A 185 12.08 -19.27 -4.64
N LEU A 186 12.01 -20.27 -3.73
CA LEU A 186 10.76 -20.62 -3.02
C LEU A 186 9.58 -20.95 -3.94
N GLN A 187 9.82 -21.45 -5.15
CA GLN A 187 8.79 -21.73 -6.14
C GLN A 187 7.75 -22.77 -5.69
N ALA A 188 8.09 -23.63 -4.73
CA ALA A 188 7.20 -24.67 -4.21
C ALA A 188 5.86 -24.15 -3.65
N ARG A 189 5.75 -22.86 -3.34
CA ARG A 189 4.52 -22.19 -2.89
C ARG A 189 3.64 -21.69 -4.03
N GLU A 190 4.15 -21.63 -5.27
CA GLU A 190 3.47 -21.07 -6.42
C GLU A 190 2.39 -22.01 -6.99
N GLN A 191 1.39 -21.43 -7.65
CA GLN A 191 0.23 -22.16 -8.15
C GLN A 191 0.58 -23.27 -9.17
N HIS A 192 1.57 -23.04 -10.03
CA HIS A 192 1.99 -24.04 -11.02
C HIS A 192 2.56 -25.32 -10.39
N ILE A 193 2.99 -25.26 -9.13
CA ILE A 193 3.46 -26.42 -8.36
C ILE A 193 2.37 -26.92 -7.40
N ARG A 194 1.81 -26.03 -6.58
CA ARG A 194 0.81 -26.40 -5.56
C ARG A 194 -0.61 -26.57 -6.08
N ARG A 195 -0.90 -26.07 -7.27
CA ARG A 195 -2.19 -26.16 -7.93
C ARG A 195 -3.33 -25.62 -7.07
N ASP A 196 -4.35 -26.43 -6.77
CA ASP A 196 -5.51 -26.12 -5.93
C ASP A 196 -5.16 -25.79 -4.47
N LYS A 197 -4.00 -26.23 -4.00
CA LYS A 197 -3.49 -25.97 -2.64
C LYS A 197 -2.67 -24.67 -2.55
N ALA A 198 -2.51 -23.91 -3.64
CA ALA A 198 -1.82 -22.63 -3.60
C ALA A 198 -2.68 -21.59 -2.87
N THR A 199 -2.04 -20.75 -2.09
CA THR A 199 -2.71 -19.66 -1.35
C THR A 199 -3.01 -18.45 -2.20
N SER A 200 -2.37 -18.33 -3.37
CA SER A 200 -2.49 -17.21 -4.30
C SER A 200 -2.25 -17.68 -5.74
N ASN A 201 -2.88 -17.02 -6.70
CA ASN A 201 -2.66 -17.23 -8.13
C ASN A 201 -1.64 -16.26 -8.75
N ILE A 202 -1.00 -15.45 -7.94
CA ILE A 202 0.00 -14.47 -8.37
C ILE A 202 1.23 -15.19 -8.95
N CYS A 203 1.68 -14.74 -10.13
CA CYS A 203 2.80 -15.31 -10.86
C CYS A 203 3.71 -14.21 -11.45
N SER A 204 3.80 -14.11 -12.78
CA SER A 204 4.60 -13.08 -13.46
C SER A 204 3.87 -11.74 -13.59
N ASN A 205 2.56 -11.78 -13.75
CA ASN A 205 1.63 -10.65 -13.85
C ASN A 205 2.21 -9.45 -14.61
N GLN A 206 2.50 -8.35 -13.92
CA GLN A 206 3.00 -7.08 -14.47
C GLN A 206 4.53 -7.01 -14.56
N ALA A 207 5.19 -8.10 -14.99
CA ALA A 207 6.66 -8.17 -15.03
C ALA A 207 7.28 -7.08 -15.92
N LEU A 208 6.64 -6.71 -17.05
CA LEU A 208 7.12 -5.62 -17.91
C LEU A 208 7.05 -4.27 -17.21
N ASN A 209 5.95 -3.98 -16.51
CA ASN A 209 5.82 -2.75 -15.74
C ASN A 209 6.78 -2.72 -14.54
N ALA A 210 7.04 -3.85 -13.90
CA ALA A 210 8.07 -3.96 -12.87
C ALA A 210 9.47 -3.63 -13.41
N LEU A 211 9.78 -4.07 -14.64
CA LEU A 211 11.02 -3.69 -15.31
C LEU A 211 11.07 -2.19 -15.59
N ALA A 212 9.98 -1.59 -16.10
CA ALA A 212 9.90 -0.14 -16.34
C ALA A 212 10.15 0.64 -15.04
N SER A 213 9.50 0.25 -13.93
CA SER A 213 9.71 0.86 -12.61
C SER A 213 11.14 0.71 -12.11
N SER A 214 11.76 -0.45 -12.31
CA SER A 214 13.16 -0.69 -11.94
C SER A 214 14.12 0.21 -12.73
N ILE A 215 13.89 0.38 -14.03
CA ILE A 215 14.69 1.27 -14.88
C ILE A 215 14.52 2.73 -14.43
N ALA A 216 13.27 3.18 -14.19
CA ALA A 216 12.98 4.53 -13.74
C ALA A 216 13.67 4.84 -12.40
N MET A 217 13.53 3.95 -11.40
CA MET A 217 14.20 4.11 -10.11
C MET A 217 15.74 4.12 -10.23
N SER A 218 16.29 3.28 -11.13
CA SER A 218 17.73 3.24 -11.38
C SER A 218 18.24 4.52 -12.04
N ALA A 219 17.46 5.09 -12.98
CA ALA A 219 17.79 6.34 -13.65
C ALA A 219 17.71 7.56 -12.72
N LEU A 220 16.70 7.59 -11.84
CA LEU A 220 16.54 8.65 -10.85
C LEU A 220 17.60 8.55 -9.74
N GLY A 221 17.93 7.35 -9.34
CA GLY A 221 18.78 7.09 -8.17
C GLY A 221 18.15 7.59 -6.87
N LYS A 222 18.89 7.44 -5.77
CA LYS A 222 18.41 7.85 -4.44
C LYS A 222 18.06 9.34 -4.38
N GLN A 223 18.92 10.20 -4.95
CA GLN A 223 18.72 11.63 -4.91
C GLN A 223 17.52 12.06 -5.75
N GLY A 224 17.37 11.54 -6.98
CA GLY A 224 16.24 11.90 -7.84
C GLY A 224 14.88 11.49 -7.27
N VAL A 225 14.78 10.34 -6.60
CA VAL A 225 13.55 9.93 -5.90
C VAL A 225 13.22 10.90 -4.75
N TYR A 226 14.23 11.31 -3.97
CA TYR A 226 14.05 12.30 -2.92
C TYR A 226 13.61 13.66 -3.49
N ASP A 227 14.30 14.16 -4.52
CA ASP A 227 14.02 15.47 -5.13
C ASP A 227 12.60 15.54 -5.70
N ILE A 228 12.14 14.48 -6.38
CA ILE A 228 10.75 14.39 -6.87
C ILE A 228 9.76 14.36 -5.71
N ALA A 229 10.04 13.62 -4.63
CA ALA A 229 9.17 13.59 -3.46
C ALA A 229 9.06 14.98 -2.81
N VAL A 230 10.18 15.70 -2.66
CA VAL A 230 10.19 17.08 -2.14
C VAL A 230 9.39 18.00 -3.04
N GLN A 231 9.59 17.96 -4.37
CA GLN A 231 8.84 18.80 -5.31
C GLN A 231 7.32 18.54 -5.24
N ASN A 232 6.90 17.27 -5.15
CA ASN A 232 5.49 16.93 -4.97
C ASN A 232 4.92 17.54 -3.70
N PHE A 233 5.65 17.43 -2.59
CA PHE A 233 5.26 18.01 -1.31
C PHE A 233 5.15 19.55 -1.38
N GLU A 234 6.15 20.22 -1.94
CA GLU A 234 6.19 21.67 -2.07
C GLU A 234 5.07 22.21 -2.96
N HIS A 235 4.85 21.57 -4.14
CA HIS A 235 3.79 21.99 -5.05
C HIS A 235 2.40 21.79 -4.44
N ALA A 236 2.17 20.69 -3.73
CA ALA A 236 0.90 20.46 -3.04
C ALA A 236 0.65 21.49 -1.93
N ASN A 237 1.67 21.82 -1.14
CA ASN A 237 1.55 22.84 -0.10
C ASN A 237 1.32 24.23 -0.69
N TYR A 238 1.98 24.57 -1.78
CA TYR A 238 1.73 25.83 -2.51
C TYR A 238 0.27 25.89 -3.00
N ALA A 239 -0.22 24.83 -3.65
CA ALA A 239 -1.59 24.76 -4.11
C ALA A 239 -2.61 24.85 -2.95
N LYS A 240 -2.34 24.11 -1.85
CA LYS A 240 -3.16 24.15 -0.62
C LYS A 240 -3.29 25.58 -0.06
N GLN A 241 -2.17 26.30 -0.02
CA GLN A 241 -2.17 27.68 0.45
C GLN A 241 -2.92 28.61 -0.52
N ALA A 242 -2.70 28.49 -1.83
CA ALA A 242 -3.37 29.28 -2.85
C ALA A 242 -4.91 29.08 -2.82
N PHE A 243 -5.40 27.86 -2.60
CA PHE A 243 -6.83 27.60 -2.42
C PHE A 243 -7.38 28.28 -1.16
N LYS A 244 -6.66 28.24 -0.04
CA LYS A 244 -7.07 28.95 1.20
C LYS A 244 -7.13 30.47 0.98
N GLU A 245 -6.13 31.06 0.33
CA GLU A 245 -6.08 32.49 0.02
C GLU A 245 -7.20 32.91 -0.94
N ALA A 246 -7.61 32.02 -1.83
CA ALA A 246 -8.76 32.22 -2.73
C ALA A 246 -10.12 32.04 -2.01
N GLY A 247 -10.14 31.72 -0.71
CA GLY A 247 -11.34 31.59 0.10
C GLY A 247 -12.04 30.23 0.06
N PHE A 248 -11.36 29.21 -0.46
CA PHE A 248 -11.90 27.84 -0.42
C PHE A 248 -11.66 27.18 0.95
N ASN A 249 -12.60 26.30 1.34
CA ASN A 249 -12.43 25.49 2.52
C ASN A 249 -11.51 24.30 2.22
N VAL A 250 -10.27 24.37 2.70
CA VAL A 250 -9.29 23.30 2.57
C VAL A 250 -9.22 22.55 3.90
N LEU A 251 -9.45 21.23 3.88
CA LEU A 251 -9.41 20.42 5.08
C LEU A 251 -8.00 20.48 5.71
N GLU A 252 -7.98 20.65 7.03
CA GLU A 252 -6.74 20.73 7.79
C GLU A 252 -6.07 19.34 7.94
N GLY A 253 -4.78 19.37 8.22
CA GLY A 253 -3.96 18.17 8.43
C GLY A 253 -2.64 18.22 7.68
N THR A 254 -1.69 17.41 8.14
CA THR A 254 -0.41 17.20 7.46
C THR A 254 -0.64 16.28 6.27
N SER A 255 -0.28 16.75 5.07
CA SER A 255 -0.48 16.00 3.83
C SER A 255 0.83 15.92 3.02
N PHE A 256 0.93 14.98 2.10
CA PHE A 256 2.09 14.83 1.22
C PHE A 256 1.88 15.56 -0.11
N ASN A 257 1.21 14.95 -1.08
CA ASN A 257 1.01 15.50 -2.42
C ASN A 257 -0.46 15.61 -2.85
N GLU A 258 -1.37 15.29 -1.95
CA GLU A 258 -2.81 15.37 -2.12
C GLU A 258 -3.44 16.06 -0.92
N PHE A 259 -4.58 16.72 -1.13
CA PHE A 259 -5.37 17.35 -0.07
C PHE A 259 -6.82 17.49 -0.53
N VAL A 260 -7.73 17.75 0.40
CA VAL A 260 -9.16 17.88 0.12
C VAL A 260 -9.59 19.34 0.18
N VAL A 261 -10.33 19.76 -0.84
CA VAL A 261 -11.03 21.05 -0.90
C VAL A 261 -12.53 20.79 -0.89
N GLU A 262 -13.24 21.39 0.05
CA GLU A 262 -14.70 21.32 0.11
C GLU A 262 -15.34 22.45 -0.70
N PHE A 263 -16.30 22.09 -1.53
CA PHE A 263 -17.08 23.03 -2.31
C PHE A 263 -18.53 23.04 -1.83
N ASN A 264 -19.04 24.23 -1.54
CA ASN A 264 -20.44 24.44 -1.13
C ASN A 264 -21.43 24.43 -2.32
N GLN A 265 -20.93 24.14 -3.53
CA GLN A 265 -21.73 24.14 -4.76
C GLN A 265 -21.75 22.75 -5.40
N SER A 266 -22.78 22.47 -6.21
CA SER A 266 -22.89 21.18 -6.88
C SER A 266 -21.75 20.99 -7.92
N ILE A 267 -21.29 19.75 -8.08
CA ILE A 267 -20.27 19.35 -9.08
C ILE A 267 -20.65 19.80 -10.50
N SER A 268 -21.94 19.86 -10.84
CA SER A 268 -22.44 20.35 -12.13
C SER A 268 -22.04 21.79 -12.44
N LEU A 269 -21.89 22.64 -11.42
CA LEU A 269 -21.44 24.04 -11.59
C LEU A 269 -19.91 24.10 -11.80
N LEU A 270 -19.17 23.21 -11.15
CA LEU A 270 -17.70 23.13 -11.32
C LEU A 270 -17.31 22.64 -12.73
N THR A 271 -18.04 21.68 -13.28
CA THR A 271 -17.83 21.20 -14.66
C THR A 271 -18.04 22.31 -15.69
N SER A 272 -19.01 23.21 -15.47
CA SER A 272 -19.28 24.33 -16.37
C SER A 272 -18.26 25.48 -16.30
N LEU A 273 -17.33 25.46 -15.34
CA LEU A 273 -16.23 26.44 -15.21
C LEU A 273 -14.92 25.94 -15.85
N ILE A 274 -14.87 24.65 -16.25
CA ILE A 274 -13.69 24.01 -16.83
C ILE A 274 -13.81 23.92 -18.38
N ASP A 275 -15.04 24.00 -18.92
CA ASP A 275 -15.34 24.13 -20.35
C ASP A 275 -15.21 25.60 -20.81
#